data_ee2ada2df1f76e624f7faef2349380e0
#
_entry.id   ee2ada2df1f76e624f7faef2349380e0
#
_cell.length_a   1.000
_cell.length_b   1.000
_cell.length_c   1.000
_cell.angle_alpha   90.00
_cell.angle_beta   90.00
_cell.angle_gamma   90.00
#
_symmetry.space_group_name_H-M   'P 1'
#
loop_
_entity.id
_entity.type
_entity.pdbx_description
1 polymer ?
#
loop_
_entity_poly.entity_id
_entity_poly.type
_entity_poly.pdbx_seq_one_letter_code
_entity_poly.pdbx_strand_id
1 'polypeptide(L)'
;FIVLSVTNVREAIFNSIPMNLKYAVSVGIGLFIAFIGFQNAKIVVDGATLVGLYSFKAAVQNGTFSTEGITVLLALIGILITAVLLVKQVKGGILWGILATWILGIICQLAGIYQVNPEAGAYSLLPDFSNGIAIPSMAPTFLKMDFSRLFSLDFFVVVFAFLFVDLFDTL
;
A
#
# COMPACT_ATOMS: atom_id res chain seq x y z
N PHE A 1 -6.03 18.15 12.57
CA PHE A 1 -4.72 17.72 13.10
C PHE A 1 -4.01 18.83 13.88
N ILE A 2 -3.64 19.96 13.23
CA ILE A 2 -2.86 21.06 13.84
C ILE A 2 -3.51 21.56 15.15
N VAL A 3 -4.81 21.83 15.14
CA VAL A 3 -5.53 22.31 16.34
C VAL A 3 -5.44 21.30 17.49
N LEU A 4 -5.63 20.02 17.24
CA LEU A 4 -5.55 18.96 18.26
C LEU A 4 -4.13 18.77 18.78
N SER A 5 -3.12 18.95 17.92
CA SER A 5 -1.72 18.85 18.33
C SER A 5 -1.29 20.04 19.20
N VAL A 6 -1.71 21.26 18.86
CA VAL A 6 -1.38 22.48 19.64
C VAL A 6 -2.10 22.51 20.99
N THR A 7 -3.31 21.97 21.07
CA THR A 7 -4.11 21.98 22.31
C THR A 7 -3.82 20.80 23.25
N ASN A 8 -2.90 19.89 22.90
CA ASN A 8 -2.59 18.65 23.64
C ASN A 8 -3.81 17.72 23.86
N VAL A 9 -4.94 17.97 23.19
CA VAL A 9 -6.15 17.15 23.29
C VAL A 9 -5.88 15.74 22.80
N ARG A 10 -5.03 15.59 21.78
CA ARG A 10 -4.60 14.31 21.25
C ARG A 10 -3.92 13.44 22.33
N GLU A 11 -3.00 14.00 23.09
CA GLU A 11 -2.31 13.29 24.17
C GLU A 11 -3.30 12.90 25.29
N ALA A 12 -4.22 13.79 25.64
CA ALA A 12 -5.26 13.48 26.63
C ALA A 12 -6.17 12.32 26.20
N ILE A 13 -6.61 12.31 24.94
CA ILE A 13 -7.40 11.20 24.38
C ILE A 13 -6.59 9.91 24.40
N PHE A 14 -5.34 9.94 23.95
CA PHE A 14 -4.46 8.78 23.95
C PHE A 14 -4.25 8.20 25.34
N ASN A 15 -3.99 9.05 26.33
CA ASN A 15 -3.76 8.61 27.72
C ASN A 15 -5.02 8.05 28.38
N SER A 16 -6.22 8.41 27.90
CA SER A 16 -7.49 7.85 28.38
C SER A 16 -7.77 6.42 27.88
N ILE A 17 -7.08 5.98 26.81
CA ILE A 17 -7.28 4.65 26.22
C ILE A 17 -6.54 3.60 27.06
N PRO A 18 -7.21 2.51 27.50
CA PRO A 18 -6.57 1.40 28.20
C PRO A 18 -5.46 0.74 27.36
N MET A 19 -4.38 0.30 28.04
CA MET A 19 -3.19 -0.25 27.37
C MET A 19 -3.51 -1.44 26.47
N ASN A 20 -4.40 -2.33 26.91
CA ASN A 20 -4.83 -3.50 26.12
C ASN A 20 -5.48 -3.08 24.79
N LEU A 21 -6.24 -1.99 24.79
CA LEU A 21 -6.89 -1.49 23.58
C LEU A 21 -5.85 -0.84 22.64
N LYS A 22 -4.82 -0.18 23.18
CA LYS A 22 -3.70 0.34 22.36
C LYS A 22 -2.99 -0.78 21.60
N TYR A 23 -2.69 -1.90 22.26
CA TYR A 23 -2.11 -3.06 21.58
C TYR A 23 -3.04 -3.65 20.53
N ALA A 24 -4.33 -3.78 20.83
CA ALA A 24 -5.30 -4.28 19.87
C ALA A 24 -5.41 -3.40 18.61
N VAL A 25 -5.41 -2.08 18.79
CA VAL A 25 -5.42 -1.11 17.67
C VAL A 25 -4.15 -1.23 16.83
N SER A 26 -2.98 -1.31 17.47
CA SER A 26 -1.70 -1.46 16.76
C SER A 26 -1.66 -2.73 15.91
N VAL A 27 -2.13 -3.86 16.44
CA VAL A 27 -2.25 -5.11 15.69
C VAL A 27 -3.27 -4.98 14.55
N GLY A 28 -4.41 -4.34 14.81
CA GLY A 28 -5.45 -4.10 13.81
C GLY A 28 -4.96 -3.27 12.62
N ILE A 29 -4.22 -2.19 12.89
CA ILE A 29 -3.59 -1.36 11.86
C ILE A 29 -2.59 -2.18 11.04
N GLY A 30 -1.73 -2.97 11.70
CA GLY A 30 -0.78 -3.84 11.00
C GLY A 30 -1.46 -4.84 10.07
N LEU A 31 -2.54 -5.50 10.52
CA LEU A 31 -3.32 -6.42 9.71
C LEU A 31 -4.02 -5.70 8.54
N PHE A 32 -4.54 -4.50 8.77
CA PHE A 32 -5.17 -3.69 7.74
C PHE A 32 -4.19 -3.31 6.63
N ILE A 33 -3.00 -2.83 7.00
CA ILE A 33 -1.94 -2.49 6.04
C ILE A 33 -1.51 -3.73 5.26
N ALA A 34 -1.35 -4.88 5.94
CA ALA A 34 -1.01 -6.14 5.29
C ALA A 34 -2.11 -6.57 4.29
N PHE A 35 -3.38 -6.42 4.65
CA PHE A 35 -4.50 -6.76 3.77
C PHE A 35 -4.52 -5.88 2.51
N ILE A 36 -4.35 -4.56 2.65
CA ILE A 36 -4.22 -3.64 1.51
C ILE A 36 -3.02 -4.03 0.64
N GLY A 37 -1.89 -4.38 1.26
CA GLY A 37 -0.71 -4.86 0.53
C GLY A 37 -1.00 -6.12 -0.29
N PHE A 38 -1.73 -7.08 0.27
CA PHE A 38 -2.15 -8.30 -0.45
C PHE A 38 -3.11 -8.02 -1.60
N GLN A 39 -4.03 -7.05 -1.44
CA GLN A 39 -4.93 -6.63 -2.52
C GLN A 39 -4.15 -5.94 -3.65
N ASN A 40 -3.26 -5.01 -3.32
CA ASN A 40 -2.45 -4.32 -4.32
C ASN A 40 -1.51 -5.27 -5.08
N ALA A 41 -1.00 -6.29 -4.40
CA ALA A 41 -0.21 -7.35 -5.00
C ALA A 41 -1.04 -8.40 -5.76
N LYS A 42 -2.38 -8.25 -5.78
CA LYS A 42 -3.34 -9.21 -6.36
C LYS A 42 -3.25 -10.62 -5.76
N ILE A 43 -2.66 -10.79 -4.58
CA ILE A 43 -2.68 -12.06 -3.82
C ILE A 43 -4.11 -12.33 -3.34
N VAL A 44 -4.76 -11.27 -2.85
CA VAL A 44 -6.17 -11.25 -2.50
C VAL A 44 -6.92 -10.47 -3.58
N VAL A 45 -7.94 -11.06 -4.16
CA VAL A 45 -8.77 -10.50 -5.24
C VAL A 45 -10.23 -10.51 -4.83
N ASP A 46 -11.06 -9.78 -5.58
CA ASP A 46 -12.51 -9.81 -5.36
C ASP A 46 -13.04 -11.22 -5.62
N GLY A 47 -13.94 -11.66 -4.75
CA GLY A 47 -14.54 -12.99 -4.81
C GLY A 47 -16.04 -12.95 -4.56
N ALA A 48 -16.72 -14.04 -4.88
CA ALA A 48 -18.18 -14.17 -4.67
C ALA A 48 -18.61 -14.00 -3.20
N THR A 49 -17.69 -14.24 -2.26
CA THR A 49 -17.89 -14.09 -0.81
C THR A 49 -17.02 -12.98 -0.21
N LEU A 50 -16.97 -11.83 -0.85
CA LEU A 50 -16.20 -10.64 -0.50
C LEU A 50 -14.77 -10.67 -1.02
N VAL A 51 -13.97 -11.68 -0.70
CA VAL A 51 -12.57 -11.81 -1.12
C VAL A 51 -12.26 -13.25 -1.51
N GLY A 52 -11.34 -13.40 -2.45
CA GLY A 52 -10.80 -14.67 -2.89
C GLY A 52 -9.27 -14.64 -2.96
N LEU A 53 -8.66 -15.82 -3.12
CA LEU A 53 -7.23 -15.91 -3.41
C LEU A 53 -7.01 -15.94 -4.93
N TYR A 54 -5.91 -15.36 -5.36
CA TYR A 54 -5.51 -15.41 -6.76
C TYR A 54 -5.34 -16.85 -7.25
N SER A 55 -5.95 -17.18 -8.39
CA SER A 55 -5.90 -18.52 -8.96
C SER A 55 -4.85 -18.61 -10.06
N PHE A 56 -3.68 -19.15 -9.74
CA PHE A 56 -2.62 -19.41 -10.73
C PHE A 56 -3.08 -20.34 -11.86
N LYS A 57 -3.93 -21.32 -11.54
CA LYS A 57 -4.49 -22.24 -12.55
C LYS A 57 -5.33 -21.48 -13.59
N ALA A 58 -6.19 -20.58 -13.13
CA ALA A 58 -7.00 -19.76 -14.03
C ALA A 58 -6.11 -18.81 -14.86
N ALA A 59 -5.08 -18.22 -14.25
CA ALA A 59 -4.14 -17.34 -14.94
C ALA A 59 -3.39 -18.06 -16.07
N VAL A 60 -2.95 -19.29 -15.85
CA VAL A 60 -2.30 -20.10 -16.89
C VAL A 60 -3.28 -20.45 -18.00
N GLN A 61 -4.52 -20.82 -17.67
CA GLN A 61 -5.55 -21.14 -18.66
C GLN A 61 -5.96 -19.94 -19.50
N ASN A 62 -6.03 -18.75 -18.90
CA ASN A 62 -6.42 -17.51 -19.58
C ASN A 62 -5.23 -16.79 -20.24
N GLY A 63 -4.01 -17.30 -20.12
CA GLY A 63 -2.81 -16.67 -20.68
C GLY A 63 -2.37 -15.39 -19.96
N THR A 64 -2.94 -15.08 -18.78
CA THR A 64 -2.61 -13.86 -18.00
C THR A 64 -1.47 -14.09 -17.01
N PHE A 65 -0.86 -15.26 -17.01
CA PHE A 65 0.23 -15.58 -16.08
C PHE A 65 1.43 -14.65 -16.24
N SER A 66 1.81 -14.31 -17.47
CA SER A 66 2.97 -13.44 -17.75
C SER A 66 2.75 -11.96 -17.38
N THR A 67 1.49 -11.53 -17.21
CA THR A 67 1.16 -10.16 -16.81
C THR A 67 0.86 -10.07 -15.32
N GLU A 68 -0.12 -10.84 -14.84
CA GLU A 68 -0.58 -10.76 -13.45
C GLU A 68 0.01 -11.85 -12.55
N GLY A 69 0.09 -13.11 -13.06
CA GLY A 69 0.56 -14.23 -12.25
C GLY A 69 2.00 -14.09 -11.77
N ILE A 70 2.86 -13.52 -12.63
CA ILE A 70 4.26 -13.29 -12.28
C ILE A 70 4.41 -12.19 -11.21
N THR A 71 3.57 -11.16 -11.21
CA THR A 71 3.61 -10.11 -10.18
C THR A 71 3.20 -10.66 -8.82
N VAL A 72 2.17 -11.50 -8.77
CA VAL A 72 1.75 -12.20 -7.54
C VAL A 72 2.86 -13.11 -7.02
N LEU A 73 3.51 -13.86 -7.91
CA LEU A 73 4.62 -14.74 -7.53
C LEU A 73 5.82 -13.93 -7.01
N LEU A 74 6.18 -12.84 -7.67
CA LEU A 74 7.24 -11.93 -7.21
C LEU A 74 6.92 -11.31 -5.85
N ALA A 75 5.66 -10.95 -5.61
CA ALA A 75 5.23 -10.43 -4.32
C ALA A 75 5.38 -11.47 -3.20
N LEU A 76 4.98 -12.73 -3.45
CA LEU A 76 5.16 -13.82 -2.49
C LEU A 76 6.65 -14.08 -2.18
N ILE A 77 7.49 -14.11 -3.22
CA ILE A 77 8.95 -14.25 -3.04
C ILE A 77 9.51 -13.07 -2.25
N GLY A 78 9.07 -11.85 -2.54
CA GLY A 78 9.48 -10.63 -1.84
C GLY A 78 9.12 -10.66 -0.37
N ILE A 79 7.92 -11.11 -0.03
CA ILE A 79 7.50 -11.30 1.36
C ILE A 79 8.40 -12.30 2.08
N LEU A 80 8.71 -13.45 1.44
CA LEU A 80 9.60 -14.45 2.01
C LEU A 80 11.02 -13.92 2.22
N ILE A 81 11.59 -13.22 1.24
CA ILE A 81 12.91 -12.59 1.36
C ILE A 81 12.92 -11.61 2.53
N THR A 82 11.92 -10.73 2.61
CA THR A 82 11.80 -9.71 3.66
C THR A 82 11.64 -10.38 5.04
N ALA A 83 10.83 -11.43 5.14
CA ALA A 83 10.65 -12.18 6.37
C ALA A 83 11.97 -12.80 6.85
N VAL A 84 12.73 -13.43 5.96
CA VAL A 84 14.04 -14.01 6.29
C VAL A 84 15.03 -12.94 6.77
N LEU A 85 15.06 -11.77 6.08
CA LEU A 85 15.93 -10.66 6.47
C LEU A 85 15.57 -10.10 7.85
N LEU A 86 14.26 -10.01 8.18
CA LEU A 86 13.78 -9.56 9.48
C LEU A 86 14.13 -10.57 10.58
N VAL A 87 13.94 -11.86 10.34
CA VAL A 87 14.31 -12.93 11.31
C VAL A 87 15.81 -12.92 11.57
N LYS A 88 16.63 -12.67 10.54
CA LYS A 88 18.08 -12.53 10.69
C LYS A 88 18.50 -11.17 11.28
N GLN A 89 17.56 -10.32 11.63
CA GLN A 89 17.81 -8.98 12.22
C GLN A 89 18.76 -8.11 11.38
N VAL A 90 18.69 -8.22 10.06
CA VAL A 90 19.48 -7.40 9.16
C VAL A 90 19.00 -5.95 9.24
N LYS A 91 19.91 -5.02 9.54
CA LYS A 91 19.59 -3.58 9.58
C LYS A 91 19.05 -3.12 8.22
N GLY A 92 17.85 -2.57 8.21
CA GLY A 92 17.19 -2.17 6.96
C GLY A 92 16.62 -3.35 6.14
N GLY A 93 16.33 -4.50 6.76
CA GLY A 93 15.85 -5.71 6.09
C GLY A 93 14.64 -5.50 5.20
N ILE A 94 13.73 -4.58 5.58
CA ILE A 94 12.57 -4.22 4.75
C ILE A 94 13.02 -3.55 3.45
N LEU A 95 13.94 -2.57 3.53
CA LEU A 95 14.47 -1.89 2.35
C LEU A 95 15.18 -2.86 1.41
N TRP A 96 16.03 -3.73 1.97
CA TRP A 96 16.72 -4.75 1.18
C TRP A 96 15.77 -5.75 0.54
N GLY A 97 14.69 -6.12 1.24
CA GLY A 97 13.64 -6.96 0.71
C GLY A 97 12.93 -6.32 -0.50
N ILE A 98 12.59 -5.03 -0.40
CA ILE A 98 11.97 -4.28 -1.50
C ILE A 98 12.91 -4.19 -2.70
N LEU A 99 14.18 -3.81 -2.47
CA LEU A 99 15.18 -3.69 -3.55
C LEU A 99 15.44 -5.04 -4.23
N ALA A 100 15.58 -6.12 -3.46
CA ALA A 100 15.78 -7.45 -4.01
C ALA A 100 14.59 -7.89 -4.88
N THR A 101 13.37 -7.66 -4.43
CA THR A 101 12.16 -7.98 -5.19
C THR A 101 12.06 -7.15 -6.47
N TRP A 102 12.39 -5.87 -6.41
CA TRP A 102 12.43 -5.00 -7.57
C TRP A 102 13.46 -5.45 -8.61
N ILE A 103 14.68 -5.79 -8.17
CA ILE A 103 15.73 -6.33 -9.06
C ILE A 103 15.28 -7.65 -9.71
N LEU A 104 14.67 -8.56 -8.94
CA LEU A 104 14.11 -9.79 -9.48
C LEU A 104 13.03 -9.50 -10.53
N GLY A 105 12.18 -8.50 -10.28
CA GLY A 105 11.16 -8.06 -11.24
C GLY A 105 11.78 -7.54 -12.54
N ILE A 106 12.84 -6.73 -12.46
CA ILE A 106 13.58 -6.25 -13.64
C ILE A 106 14.17 -7.43 -14.42
N ILE A 107 14.76 -8.40 -13.74
CA ILE A 107 15.31 -9.60 -14.38
C ILE A 107 14.22 -10.38 -15.11
N CYS A 108 13.04 -10.56 -14.49
CA CYS A 108 11.90 -11.22 -15.12
C CYS A 108 11.39 -10.45 -16.34
N GLN A 109 11.40 -9.12 -16.31
CA GLN A 109 11.01 -8.28 -17.44
C GLN A 109 12.02 -8.39 -18.60
N LEU A 110 13.32 -8.34 -18.31
CA LEU A 110 14.37 -8.49 -19.33
C LEU A 110 14.41 -9.91 -19.92
N ALA A 111 14.09 -10.92 -19.12
CA ALA A 111 13.98 -12.32 -19.59
C ALA A 111 12.70 -12.57 -20.40
N GLY A 112 11.79 -11.59 -20.55
CA GLY A 112 10.52 -11.73 -21.28
C GLY A 112 9.46 -12.56 -20.53
N ILE A 113 9.71 -12.93 -19.28
CA ILE A 113 8.75 -13.67 -18.45
C ILE A 113 7.63 -12.75 -17.97
N TYR A 114 7.98 -11.52 -17.62
CA TYR A 114 7.04 -10.46 -17.26
C TYR A 114 6.74 -9.60 -18.49
N GLN A 115 5.46 -9.54 -18.86
CA GLN A 115 4.98 -8.71 -19.97
C GLN A 115 4.27 -7.48 -19.45
N VAL A 116 4.69 -6.31 -19.93
CA VAL A 116 4.07 -5.03 -19.57
C VAL A 116 2.73 -4.92 -20.27
N ASN A 117 1.67 -4.74 -19.48
CA ASN A 117 0.32 -4.46 -19.97
C ASN A 117 -0.35 -3.44 -19.02
N PRO A 118 -0.29 -2.13 -19.34
CA PRO A 118 -0.85 -1.08 -18.49
C PRO A 118 -2.36 -1.22 -18.27
N GLU A 119 -3.10 -1.79 -19.23
CA GLU A 119 -4.55 -1.99 -19.10
C GLU A 119 -4.88 -3.05 -18.03
N ALA A 120 -4.02 -4.05 -17.86
CA ALA A 120 -4.11 -5.04 -16.79
C ALA A 120 -3.46 -4.59 -15.47
N GLY A 121 -2.91 -3.36 -15.41
CA GLY A 121 -2.19 -2.83 -14.26
C GLY A 121 -0.76 -3.38 -14.10
N ALA A 122 -0.20 -3.99 -15.15
CA ALA A 122 1.18 -4.49 -15.19
C ALA A 122 2.09 -3.43 -15.84
N TYR A 123 2.67 -2.55 -15.02
CA TYR A 123 3.54 -1.47 -15.49
C TYR A 123 4.98 -1.92 -15.62
N SER A 124 5.77 -1.16 -16.42
CA SER A 124 7.20 -1.39 -16.54
C SER A 124 7.92 -1.20 -15.20
N LEU A 125 8.77 -2.14 -14.85
CA LEU A 125 9.63 -2.09 -13.65
C LEU A 125 10.94 -1.36 -13.92
N LEU A 126 11.26 -1.09 -15.19
CA LEU A 126 12.40 -0.29 -15.58
C LEU A 126 12.10 1.21 -15.37
N PRO A 127 12.99 1.94 -14.68
CA PRO A 127 12.82 3.38 -14.53
C PRO A 127 12.94 4.06 -15.91
N ASP A 128 11.96 4.90 -16.24
CA ASP A 128 11.98 5.69 -17.46
C ASP A 128 12.61 7.06 -17.20
N PHE A 129 13.79 7.27 -17.75
CA PHE A 129 14.52 8.52 -17.68
C PHE A 129 14.41 9.33 -18.99
N SER A 130 13.52 8.97 -19.91
CA SER A 130 13.39 9.64 -21.21
C SER A 130 13.07 11.12 -21.08
N ASN A 131 12.34 11.51 -20.03
CA ASN A 131 12.00 12.90 -19.73
C ASN A 131 12.99 13.59 -18.77
N GLY A 132 14.12 12.95 -18.47
CA GLY A 132 15.10 13.42 -17.47
C GLY A 132 14.54 13.39 -16.04
N ILE A 133 15.23 14.05 -15.11
CA ILE A 133 14.75 14.27 -13.74
C ILE A 133 13.87 15.54 -13.76
N ALA A 134 12.65 15.42 -14.21
CA ALA A 134 11.70 16.52 -14.19
C ALA A 134 10.94 16.50 -12.85
N ILE A 135 11.00 17.61 -12.11
CA ILE A 135 10.15 17.80 -10.94
C ILE A 135 8.74 18.14 -11.49
N PRO A 136 7.73 17.29 -11.22
CA PRO A 136 6.38 17.54 -11.69
C PRO A 136 5.88 18.87 -11.12
N SER A 137 5.26 19.71 -11.99
CA SER A 137 4.70 20.98 -11.54
C SER A 137 3.52 20.74 -10.60
N MET A 138 3.58 21.34 -9.42
CA MET A 138 2.47 21.33 -8.45
C MET A 138 1.40 22.39 -8.78
N ALA A 139 1.63 23.25 -9.78
CA ALA A 139 0.73 24.35 -10.14
C ALA A 139 -0.73 23.93 -10.38
N PRO A 140 -1.05 22.76 -10.96
CA PRO A 140 -2.43 22.34 -11.16
C PRO A 140 -3.20 22.03 -9.86
N THR A 141 -2.50 21.65 -8.80
CA THR A 141 -3.11 21.21 -7.53
C THR A 141 -2.88 22.19 -6.39
N PHE A 142 -1.86 23.06 -6.50
CA PHE A 142 -1.50 24.01 -5.45
C PHE A 142 -2.61 25.04 -5.26
N LEU A 143 -3.14 25.15 -4.05
CA LEU A 143 -4.23 26.03 -3.62
C LEU A 143 -5.53 25.89 -4.46
N LYS A 144 -5.78 24.73 -5.07
CA LYS A 144 -7.01 24.40 -5.80
C LYS A 144 -8.05 23.69 -4.94
N MET A 145 -8.10 24.02 -3.65
CA MET A 145 -9.08 23.45 -2.73
C MET A 145 -10.47 23.98 -3.03
N ASP A 146 -11.44 23.10 -3.19
CA ASP A 146 -12.85 23.45 -3.35
C ASP A 146 -13.55 23.44 -1.98
N PHE A 147 -14.04 24.60 -1.58
CA PHE A 147 -14.73 24.83 -0.33
C PHE A 147 -16.25 24.84 -0.46
N SER A 148 -16.79 24.52 -1.63
CA SER A 148 -18.24 24.62 -1.91
C SER A 148 -19.09 23.69 -1.04
N ARG A 149 -18.54 22.57 -0.55
CA ARG A 149 -19.24 21.57 0.25
C ARG A 149 -18.88 21.54 1.72
N LEU A 150 -18.19 22.56 2.23
CA LEU A 150 -17.74 22.63 3.64
C LEU A 150 -18.84 22.49 4.69
N PHE A 151 -20.07 22.92 4.39
CA PHE A 151 -21.19 22.87 5.31
C PHE A 151 -22.18 21.74 5.03
N SER A 152 -21.75 20.69 4.29
CA SER A 152 -22.57 19.49 4.09
C SER A 152 -22.41 18.52 5.26
N LEU A 153 -23.45 17.75 5.58
CA LEU A 153 -23.37 16.65 6.57
C LEU A 153 -22.32 15.62 6.19
N ASP A 154 -22.20 15.32 4.91
CA ASP A 154 -21.18 14.38 4.39
C ASP A 154 -19.77 14.86 4.70
N PHE A 155 -19.52 16.16 4.61
CA PHE A 155 -18.21 16.73 4.95
C PHE A 155 -17.86 16.52 6.42
N PHE A 156 -18.81 16.73 7.33
CA PHE A 156 -18.58 16.47 8.76
C PHE A 156 -18.29 15.01 9.04
N VAL A 157 -19.03 14.08 8.42
CA VAL A 157 -18.80 12.63 8.57
C VAL A 157 -17.39 12.27 8.09
N VAL A 158 -16.99 12.76 6.92
CA VAL A 158 -15.66 12.53 6.35
C VAL A 158 -14.56 13.12 7.24
N VAL A 159 -14.72 14.35 7.74
CA VAL A 159 -13.76 14.99 8.65
C VAL A 159 -13.59 14.18 9.93
N PHE A 160 -14.69 13.70 10.53
CA PHE A 160 -14.62 12.86 11.72
C PHE A 160 -13.96 11.51 11.43
N ALA A 161 -14.27 10.86 10.30
CA ALA A 161 -13.65 9.61 9.90
C ALA A 161 -12.13 9.78 9.74
N PHE A 162 -11.68 10.80 9.01
CA PHE A 162 -10.25 11.10 8.86
C PHE A 162 -9.58 11.47 10.19
N LEU A 163 -10.28 12.19 11.05
CA LEU A 163 -9.76 12.52 12.38
C LEU A 163 -9.50 11.26 13.22
N PHE A 164 -10.43 10.29 13.18
CA PHE A 164 -10.25 9.01 13.86
C PHE A 164 -9.07 8.23 13.27
N VAL A 165 -8.98 8.13 11.96
CA VAL A 165 -7.86 7.45 11.28
C VAL A 165 -6.54 8.11 11.69
N ASP A 166 -6.45 9.44 11.61
CA ASP A 166 -5.24 10.20 11.96
C ASP A 166 -4.84 10.05 13.43
N LEU A 167 -5.83 9.99 14.33
CA LEU A 167 -5.58 9.73 15.75
C LEU A 167 -4.95 8.36 15.99
N PHE A 168 -5.39 7.34 15.26
CA PHE A 168 -4.92 5.97 15.46
C PHE A 168 -3.65 5.65 14.64
N ASP A 169 -3.47 6.23 13.47
CA ASP A 169 -2.27 6.03 12.64
C ASP A 169 -1.00 6.64 13.24
N THR A 170 -1.16 7.68 14.04
CA THR A 170 -0.03 8.41 14.63
C THR A 170 0.25 7.99 16.08
N LEU A 171 -0.34 6.91 16.54
CA LEU A 171 -0.12 6.27 17.84
C LEU A 171 0.83 5.11 17.75
#